data_fe2d40460cedfad7b2d0098e8f2abc75
#
_entry.id   fe2d40460cedfad7b2d0098e8f2abc75
#
_cell.length_a   1.000
_cell.length_b   1.000
_cell.length_c   1.000
_cell.angle_alpha   90.00
_cell.angle_beta   90.00
_cell.angle_gamma   90.00
#
_symmetry.space_group_name_H-M   'P 1'
#
loop_
_entity.id
_entity.type
_entity.pdbx_description
1 polymer ?
#
loop_
_entity_poly.entity_id
_entity_poly.type
_entity_poly.pdbx_seq_one_letter_code
_entity_poly.pdbx_strand_id
1 'polypeptide(L)'
;GSVYAQLRVTGTVLDAATGEPMAGASVIEQGTTSGTTTDTKGRFAISVKNHQSVLTFSFIGMVPQNIMVGSNTDLRVELQQDVTQIENVVVQIGYGDAQKKNVAGSLGVLSTSEITKSKGTSFMDALQGRMAGVQVSSSSGEPGAGIDITIRGGNSINAGTQPLYIIDDVQIDVNADEVATSSYTSANVRYNPLAGINPSDIESITVLKDASATAIYGSRGANGVVIITTKSGRGEKASVDFDMSVGLARMSNTIDVLQGQEFADYRFAKFPTSDAWGID
;
A
#
# COMPACT_ATOMS: atom_id res chain seq x y z
N GLY A 1 51.05 -31.49 -8.38
CA GLY A 1 49.91 -30.68 -8.75
C GLY A 1 48.83 -31.61 -9.27
N SER A 2 47.72 -31.73 -8.52
CA SER A 2 46.53 -32.50 -8.98
C SER A 2 45.90 -31.73 -10.14
N VAL A 3 45.92 -32.31 -11.33
CA VAL A 3 45.15 -31.82 -12.48
C VAL A 3 43.70 -32.20 -12.21
N TYR A 4 42.92 -31.26 -11.75
CA TYR A 4 41.47 -31.45 -11.69
C TYR A 4 40.94 -31.42 -13.12
N ALA A 5 40.36 -32.51 -13.58
CA ALA A 5 39.67 -32.58 -14.85
C ALA A 5 38.45 -31.62 -14.76
N GLN A 6 38.52 -30.52 -15.49
CA GLN A 6 37.38 -29.59 -15.57
C GLN A 6 36.22 -30.27 -16.31
N LEU A 7 35.08 -30.34 -15.68
CA LEU A 7 33.86 -30.89 -16.27
C LEU A 7 33.20 -29.80 -17.12
N ARG A 8 33.04 -30.09 -18.42
CA ARG A 8 32.29 -29.16 -19.30
C ARG A 8 30.79 -29.45 -19.23
N VAL A 9 30.04 -28.45 -18.85
CA VAL A 9 28.59 -28.47 -18.79
C VAL A 9 28.04 -27.58 -19.90
N THR A 10 27.06 -28.11 -20.63
CA THR A 10 26.33 -27.37 -21.68
C THR A 10 24.85 -27.36 -21.35
N GLY A 11 24.09 -26.54 -22.03
CA GLY A 11 22.65 -26.53 -21.85
C GLY A 11 21.96 -25.36 -22.52
N THR A 12 20.66 -25.25 -22.27
CA THR A 12 19.82 -24.19 -22.83
C THR A 12 18.98 -23.55 -21.73
N VAL A 13 18.90 -22.23 -21.73
CA VAL A 13 18.04 -21.44 -20.85
C VAL A 13 16.84 -20.94 -21.62
N LEU A 14 15.66 -21.21 -21.11
CA LEU A 14 14.36 -20.86 -21.72
C LEU A 14 13.55 -20.01 -20.75
N ASP A 15 12.64 -19.21 -21.28
CA ASP A 15 11.57 -18.58 -20.52
C ASP A 15 10.48 -19.62 -20.20
N ALA A 16 10.13 -19.78 -18.92
CA ALA A 16 9.13 -20.75 -18.49
C ALA A 16 7.70 -20.43 -18.99
N ALA A 17 7.40 -19.17 -19.29
CA ALA A 17 6.06 -18.73 -19.73
C ALA A 17 5.88 -18.90 -21.23
N THR A 18 6.91 -18.55 -22.04
CA THR A 18 6.83 -18.53 -23.51
C THR A 18 7.52 -19.74 -24.16
N GLY A 19 8.43 -20.40 -23.43
CA GLY A 19 9.28 -21.46 -23.97
C GLY A 19 10.37 -20.97 -24.93
N GLU A 20 10.54 -19.67 -25.07
CA GLU A 20 11.52 -19.06 -25.97
C GLU A 20 12.94 -19.09 -25.38
N PRO A 21 13.98 -19.25 -26.21
CA PRO A 21 15.36 -19.25 -25.74
C PRO A 21 15.79 -17.87 -25.26
N MET A 22 16.44 -17.82 -24.08
CA MET A 22 16.87 -16.59 -23.45
C MET A 22 18.34 -16.28 -23.80
N ALA A 23 18.55 -15.24 -24.60
CA ALA A 23 19.89 -14.73 -24.94
C ALA A 23 20.39 -13.77 -23.84
N GLY A 24 21.69 -13.90 -23.46
CA GLY A 24 22.30 -13.02 -22.47
C GLY A 24 22.02 -13.37 -21.01
N ALA A 25 21.42 -14.52 -20.72
CA ALA A 25 21.29 -15.01 -19.35
C ALA A 25 22.67 -15.35 -18.77
N SER A 26 22.93 -14.90 -17.55
CA SER A 26 24.18 -15.15 -16.84
C SER A 26 24.16 -16.51 -16.17
N VAL A 27 25.24 -17.27 -16.34
CA VAL A 27 25.46 -18.59 -15.74
C VAL A 27 26.76 -18.56 -14.97
N ILE A 28 26.72 -18.66 -13.65
CA ILE A 28 27.89 -18.53 -12.76
C ILE A 28 27.98 -19.75 -11.86
N GLU A 29 29.19 -20.31 -11.71
CA GLU A 29 29.43 -21.36 -10.71
C GLU A 29 29.52 -20.72 -9.32
N GLN A 30 28.65 -21.15 -8.40
CA GLN A 30 28.55 -20.62 -7.06
C GLN A 30 29.88 -20.76 -6.28
N GLY A 31 30.33 -19.68 -5.65
CA GLY A 31 31.59 -19.66 -4.89
C GLY A 31 32.84 -19.56 -5.76
N THR A 32 32.67 -19.23 -7.04
CA THR A 32 33.82 -18.96 -7.97
C THR A 32 33.52 -17.71 -8.79
N THR A 33 34.55 -17.25 -9.52
CA THR A 33 34.45 -16.19 -10.53
C THR A 33 34.23 -16.75 -11.94
N SER A 34 34.04 -18.07 -12.06
CA SER A 34 33.79 -18.74 -13.35
C SER A 34 32.34 -18.51 -13.76
N GLY A 35 32.14 -17.87 -14.90
CA GLY A 35 30.81 -17.58 -15.44
C GLY A 35 30.82 -17.49 -16.96
N THR A 36 29.64 -17.63 -17.56
CA THR A 36 29.42 -17.45 -18.99
C THR A 36 28.02 -16.80 -19.19
N THR A 37 27.71 -16.40 -20.41
CA THR A 37 26.39 -15.94 -20.82
C THR A 37 25.82 -16.79 -21.93
N THR A 38 24.51 -16.88 -22.04
CA THR A 38 23.84 -17.61 -23.11
C THR A 38 23.95 -16.88 -24.46
N ASP A 39 24.02 -17.67 -25.54
CA ASP A 39 24.00 -17.18 -26.92
C ASP A 39 22.58 -16.75 -27.37
N THR A 40 22.45 -16.31 -28.63
CA THR A 40 21.17 -15.92 -29.23
C THR A 40 20.13 -17.03 -29.30
N LYS A 41 20.54 -18.28 -29.14
CA LYS A 41 19.69 -19.47 -29.08
C LYS A 41 19.50 -19.99 -27.65
N GLY A 42 19.85 -19.16 -26.63
CA GLY A 42 19.75 -19.52 -25.23
C GLY A 42 20.76 -20.56 -24.75
N ARG A 43 21.78 -20.95 -25.55
CA ARG A 43 22.72 -22.02 -25.22
C ARG A 43 23.92 -21.45 -24.46
N PHE A 44 24.39 -22.24 -23.51
CA PHE A 44 25.60 -21.93 -22.73
C PHE A 44 26.55 -23.12 -22.70
N ALA A 45 27.81 -22.84 -22.43
CA ALA A 45 28.83 -23.81 -22.11
C ALA A 45 29.75 -23.25 -21.03
N ILE A 46 29.92 -23.96 -19.92
CA ILE A 46 30.74 -23.56 -18.79
C ILE A 46 31.58 -24.75 -18.31
N SER A 47 32.83 -24.47 -17.86
CA SER A 47 33.64 -25.46 -17.21
C SER A 47 33.56 -25.32 -15.70
N VAL A 48 33.16 -26.39 -15.00
CA VAL A 48 33.01 -26.46 -13.57
C VAL A 48 33.99 -27.40 -12.91
N LYS A 49 34.16 -27.27 -11.59
CA LYS A 49 35.15 -28.03 -10.83
C LYS A 49 34.82 -29.53 -10.72
N ASN A 50 33.53 -29.84 -10.50
CA ASN A 50 33.06 -31.21 -10.29
C ASN A 50 31.55 -31.31 -10.47
N HIS A 51 31.03 -32.53 -10.36
CA HIS A 51 29.56 -32.81 -10.45
C HIS A 51 28.71 -32.22 -9.31
N GLN A 52 29.32 -31.80 -8.20
CA GLN A 52 28.66 -31.19 -7.06
C GLN A 52 28.58 -29.66 -7.18
N SER A 53 29.19 -29.10 -8.23
CA SER A 53 29.13 -27.65 -8.49
C SER A 53 27.68 -27.20 -8.69
N VAL A 54 27.31 -26.07 -8.12
CA VAL A 54 26.01 -25.43 -8.27
C VAL A 54 26.16 -24.27 -9.25
N LEU A 55 25.34 -24.27 -10.28
CA LEU A 55 25.24 -23.17 -11.25
C LEU A 55 24.08 -22.28 -10.90
N THR A 56 24.36 -20.99 -10.79
CA THR A 56 23.34 -19.94 -10.63
C THR A 56 23.02 -19.36 -11.99
N PHE A 57 21.77 -19.46 -12.38
CA PHE A 57 21.21 -18.88 -13.60
C PHE A 57 20.47 -17.61 -13.23
N SER A 58 20.77 -16.48 -13.87
CA SER A 58 20.12 -15.22 -13.63
C SER A 58 19.92 -14.41 -14.90
N PHE A 59 18.80 -13.71 -14.97
CA PHE A 59 18.48 -12.78 -16.04
C PHE A 59 17.66 -11.62 -15.49
N ILE A 60 17.73 -10.45 -16.11
CA ILE A 60 17.00 -9.26 -15.66
C ILE A 60 15.50 -9.53 -15.75
N GLY A 61 14.77 -9.39 -14.63
CA GLY A 61 13.33 -9.63 -14.57
C GLY A 61 12.93 -11.10 -14.38
N MET A 62 13.88 -12.00 -14.10
CA MET A 62 13.64 -13.42 -13.84
C MET A 62 14.11 -13.80 -12.43
N VAL A 63 13.44 -14.78 -11.84
CA VAL A 63 13.84 -15.36 -10.55
C VAL A 63 15.13 -16.17 -10.75
N PRO A 64 16.23 -15.85 -10.04
CA PRO A 64 17.46 -16.63 -10.14
C PRO A 64 17.23 -18.08 -9.69
N GLN A 65 17.77 -19.04 -10.44
CA GLN A 65 17.70 -20.46 -10.09
C GLN A 65 19.09 -21.02 -9.83
N ASN A 66 19.19 -21.87 -8.81
CA ASN A 66 20.41 -22.61 -8.47
C ASN A 66 20.22 -24.08 -8.80
N ILE A 67 21.03 -24.61 -9.70
CA ILE A 67 20.93 -25.99 -10.15
C ILE A 67 22.27 -26.70 -9.93
N MET A 68 22.23 -27.83 -9.24
CA MET A 68 23.39 -28.70 -9.09
C MET A 68 23.63 -29.46 -10.41
N VAL A 69 24.86 -29.49 -10.89
CA VAL A 69 25.23 -30.14 -12.15
C VAL A 69 24.92 -31.63 -12.14
N GLY A 70 25.22 -32.34 -11.04
CA GLY A 70 24.95 -33.79 -10.94
C GLY A 70 25.67 -34.60 -12.01
N SER A 71 25.08 -35.71 -12.43
CA SER A 71 25.59 -36.57 -13.49
C SER A 71 25.20 -36.12 -14.91
N ASN A 72 24.28 -35.17 -15.03
CA ASN A 72 23.81 -34.69 -16.33
C ASN A 72 24.58 -33.43 -16.72
N THR A 73 25.35 -33.50 -17.79
CA THR A 73 26.17 -32.37 -18.29
C THR A 73 25.45 -31.55 -19.36
N ASP A 74 24.23 -31.89 -19.72
CA ASP A 74 23.37 -31.13 -20.61
C ASP A 74 22.11 -30.69 -19.84
N LEU A 75 22.03 -29.41 -19.51
CA LEU A 75 21.00 -28.85 -18.63
C LEU A 75 19.99 -28.03 -19.43
N ARG A 76 18.72 -28.32 -19.21
CA ARG A 76 17.61 -27.48 -19.68
C ARG A 76 17.04 -26.71 -18.48
N VAL A 77 17.16 -25.39 -18.52
CA VAL A 77 16.77 -24.50 -17.43
C VAL A 77 15.64 -23.58 -17.89
N GLU A 78 14.56 -23.56 -17.13
CA GLU A 78 13.40 -22.70 -17.41
C GLU A 78 13.31 -21.65 -16.32
N LEU A 79 13.62 -20.38 -16.64
CA LEU A 79 13.55 -19.27 -15.70
C LEU A 79 12.12 -18.72 -15.66
N GLN A 80 11.61 -18.57 -14.45
CA GLN A 80 10.31 -17.95 -14.22
C GLN A 80 10.49 -16.43 -14.13
N GLN A 81 9.50 -15.69 -14.65
CA GLN A 81 9.48 -14.24 -14.46
C GLN A 81 9.42 -13.90 -12.97
N ASP A 82 10.27 -13.01 -12.55
CA ASP A 82 10.19 -12.44 -11.22
C ASP A 82 8.97 -11.50 -11.18
N VAL A 83 7.82 -12.08 -10.79
CA VAL A 83 6.60 -11.30 -10.51
C VAL A 83 6.74 -10.43 -9.25
N THR A 84 7.83 -10.58 -8.50
CA THR A 84 8.27 -9.55 -7.56
C THR A 84 8.99 -8.42 -8.32
N GLN A 85 8.48 -8.04 -9.48
CA GLN A 85 8.80 -6.73 -9.98
C GLN A 85 8.54 -5.77 -8.82
N ILE A 86 9.57 -5.01 -8.47
CA ILE A 86 9.39 -3.69 -7.90
C ILE A 86 8.22 -3.12 -8.72
N GLU A 87 7.02 -3.17 -8.15
CA GLU A 87 5.89 -2.47 -8.73
C GLU A 87 6.45 -1.11 -9.07
N ASN A 88 6.61 -0.83 -10.36
CA ASN A 88 6.82 0.54 -10.79
C ASN A 88 5.53 1.22 -10.35
N VAL A 89 5.55 1.74 -9.13
CA VAL A 89 4.41 2.44 -8.56
C VAL A 89 4.25 3.64 -9.45
N VAL A 90 3.40 3.47 -10.44
CA VAL A 90 2.94 4.55 -11.31
C VAL A 90 2.08 5.39 -10.40
N VAL A 91 2.53 6.59 -10.13
CA VAL A 91 1.81 7.55 -9.30
C VAL A 91 1.05 8.44 -10.24
N GLN A 92 -0.27 8.43 -10.13
CA GLN A 92 -1.07 9.46 -10.77
C GLN A 92 -0.77 10.80 -10.11
N ILE A 93 -0.27 11.74 -10.91
CA ILE A 93 -0.02 13.11 -10.49
C ILE A 93 -0.80 14.02 -11.42
N GLY A 94 -1.91 14.52 -10.91
CA GLY A 94 -2.80 15.33 -11.71
C GLY A 94 -3.43 14.55 -12.85
N TYR A 95 -3.34 15.10 -14.05
CA TYR A 95 -3.90 14.49 -15.25
C TYR A 95 -2.92 13.57 -15.99
N GLY A 96 -1.93 13.00 -15.30
CA GLY A 96 -0.93 12.13 -15.94
C GLY A 96 -0.26 11.15 -14.99
N ASP A 97 0.21 10.06 -15.57
CA ASP A 97 0.96 9.02 -14.87
C ASP A 97 2.45 9.36 -14.82
N ALA A 98 3.05 9.32 -13.64
CA ALA A 98 4.50 9.47 -13.50
C ALA A 98 5.08 8.37 -12.60
N GLN A 99 6.29 7.93 -12.89
CA GLN A 99 7.00 7.02 -12.00
C GLN A 99 7.40 7.76 -10.72
N LYS A 100 7.15 7.18 -9.55
CA LYS A 100 7.45 7.75 -8.22
C LYS A 100 8.85 8.37 -8.13
N LYS A 101 9.85 7.74 -8.76
CA LYS A 101 11.25 8.23 -8.78
C LYS A 101 11.45 9.53 -9.55
N ASN A 102 10.53 9.89 -10.46
CA ASN A 102 10.65 11.06 -11.33
C ASN A 102 9.88 12.27 -10.77
N VAL A 103 9.21 12.10 -9.63
CA VAL A 103 8.42 13.17 -9.01
C VAL A 103 9.28 13.89 -8.00
N ALA A 104 9.56 15.15 -8.28
CA ALA A 104 10.23 16.06 -7.36
C ALA A 104 9.24 16.51 -6.28
N GLY A 105 9.06 15.72 -5.22
CA GLY A 105 8.16 16.08 -4.13
C GLY A 105 8.04 14.96 -3.09
N SER A 106 7.58 15.30 -1.88
CA SER A 106 7.31 14.33 -0.82
C SER A 106 5.96 13.65 -1.08
N LEU A 107 5.99 12.50 -1.72
CA LEU A 107 4.83 11.65 -1.97
C LEU A 107 4.78 10.52 -0.95
N GLY A 108 3.58 10.27 -0.41
CA GLY A 108 3.27 9.02 0.27
C GLY A 108 2.48 8.12 -0.68
N VAL A 109 2.89 6.88 -0.85
CA VAL A 109 2.16 5.90 -1.67
C VAL A 109 1.98 4.64 -0.87
N LEU A 110 0.75 4.14 -0.81
CA LEU A 110 0.40 2.82 -0.28
C LEU A 110 -0.10 1.95 -1.43
N SER A 111 0.46 0.77 -1.54
CA SER A 111 0.04 -0.25 -2.51
C SER A 111 -1.10 -1.12 -1.97
N THR A 112 -1.79 -1.85 -2.85
CA THR A 112 -2.83 -2.83 -2.48
C THR A 112 -2.34 -3.79 -1.39
N SER A 113 -1.10 -4.29 -1.50
CA SER A 113 -0.53 -5.24 -0.55
C SER A 113 -0.37 -4.67 0.86
N GLU A 114 -0.18 -3.36 1.00
CA GLU A 114 -0.10 -2.66 2.28
C GLU A 114 -1.48 -2.35 2.84
N ILE A 115 -2.43 -2.04 1.96
CA ILE A 115 -3.82 -1.76 2.32
C ILE A 115 -4.49 -3.02 2.87
N THR A 116 -4.37 -4.15 2.18
CA THR A 116 -4.97 -5.43 2.60
C THR A 116 -4.36 -6.03 3.85
N LYS A 117 -3.12 -5.70 4.20
CA LYS A 117 -2.50 -6.08 5.48
C LYS A 117 -3.11 -5.35 6.67
N SER A 118 -3.81 -4.25 6.46
CA SER A 118 -4.55 -3.57 7.51
C SER A 118 -5.89 -4.30 7.66
N LYS A 119 -6.13 -4.88 8.82
CA LYS A 119 -7.38 -5.59 9.14
C LYS A 119 -8.52 -4.62 9.49
N GLY A 120 -8.39 -3.34 9.16
CA GLY A 120 -9.42 -2.32 9.38
C GLY A 120 -10.58 -2.47 8.41
N THR A 121 -11.76 -2.03 8.83
CA THR A 121 -12.97 -2.01 8.01
C THR A 121 -12.98 -0.86 7.00
N SER A 122 -12.06 0.10 7.14
CA SER A 122 -11.92 1.26 6.26
C SER A 122 -10.51 1.35 5.69
N PHE A 123 -10.39 1.78 4.43
CA PHE A 123 -9.09 2.07 3.84
C PHE A 123 -8.33 3.19 4.58
N MET A 124 -9.05 4.04 5.31
CA MET A 124 -8.48 5.08 6.16
C MET A 124 -7.66 4.50 7.31
N ASP A 125 -8.07 3.34 7.86
CA ASP A 125 -7.30 2.63 8.88
C ASP A 125 -5.95 2.15 8.31
N ALA A 126 -5.89 1.91 7.00
CA ALA A 126 -4.65 1.56 6.32
C ALA A 126 -3.66 2.73 6.24
N LEU A 127 -4.13 3.97 6.25
CA LEU A 127 -3.29 5.18 6.26
C LEU A 127 -2.70 5.46 7.63
N GLN A 128 -3.40 5.07 8.70
CA GLN A 128 -3.03 5.40 10.07
C GLN A 128 -1.66 4.80 10.44
N GLY A 129 -0.72 5.65 10.81
CA GLY A 129 0.62 5.25 11.24
C GLY A 129 1.55 4.72 10.13
N ARG A 130 1.11 4.69 8.86
CA ARG A 130 1.91 4.17 7.74
C ARG A 130 2.49 5.25 6.83
N MET A 131 1.94 6.45 6.90
CA MET A 131 2.44 7.59 6.13
C MET A 131 2.97 8.70 7.04
N ALA A 132 4.25 9.01 6.90
CA ALA A 132 4.85 10.13 7.62
C ALA A 132 4.17 11.45 7.24
N GLY A 133 3.78 12.24 8.26
CA GLY A 133 3.12 13.55 8.07
C GLY A 133 1.64 13.46 7.70
N VAL A 134 1.02 12.29 7.80
CA VAL A 134 -0.42 12.09 7.67
C VAL A 134 -0.96 11.63 9.02
N GLN A 135 -1.84 12.41 9.60
CA GLN A 135 -2.57 12.09 10.81
C GLN A 135 -4.00 11.73 10.46
N VAL A 136 -4.43 10.58 10.91
CA VAL A 136 -5.79 10.07 10.73
C VAL A 136 -6.44 9.97 12.09
N SER A 137 -7.59 10.60 12.27
CA SER A 137 -8.37 10.57 13.50
C SER A 137 -9.80 10.18 13.19
N SER A 138 -10.34 9.20 13.89
CA SER A 138 -11.74 8.81 13.78
C SER A 138 -12.56 9.56 14.82
N SER A 139 -13.73 10.06 14.43
CA SER A 139 -14.65 10.76 15.34
C SER A 139 -15.33 9.80 16.34
N SER A 140 -15.50 8.54 15.95
CA SER A 140 -16.03 7.48 16.82
C SER A 140 -15.51 6.11 16.38
N GLY A 141 -15.77 5.05 17.17
CA GLY A 141 -15.45 3.67 16.81
C GLY A 141 -16.54 2.96 16.00
N GLU A 142 -17.54 3.66 15.53
CA GLU A 142 -18.63 3.09 14.74
C GLU A 142 -18.21 2.84 13.29
N PRO A 143 -18.66 1.75 12.67
CA PRO A 143 -18.45 1.54 11.24
C PRO A 143 -19.08 2.68 10.42
N GLY A 144 -18.29 3.31 9.53
CA GLY A 144 -18.75 4.45 8.74
C GLY A 144 -18.70 5.80 9.43
N ALA A 145 -18.13 5.88 10.64
CA ALA A 145 -17.89 7.14 11.33
C ALA A 145 -17.03 8.10 10.50
N GLY A 146 -17.25 9.40 10.71
CA GLY A 146 -16.42 10.45 10.09
C GLY A 146 -14.97 10.30 10.48
N ILE A 147 -14.10 10.44 9.49
CA ILE A 147 -12.65 10.36 9.66
C ILE A 147 -12.06 11.70 9.23
N ASP A 148 -11.23 12.25 10.09
CA ASP A 148 -10.48 13.47 9.82
C ASP A 148 -9.05 13.10 9.42
N ILE A 149 -8.64 13.51 8.22
CA ILE A 149 -7.26 13.39 7.76
C ILE A 149 -6.62 14.77 7.76
N THR A 150 -5.47 14.87 8.40
CA THR A 150 -4.67 16.09 8.40
C THR A 150 -3.28 15.78 7.83
N ILE A 151 -2.87 16.54 6.82
CA ILE A 151 -1.57 16.39 6.16
C ILE A 151 -0.67 17.54 6.62
N ARG A 152 0.46 17.20 7.30
CA ARG A 152 1.44 18.17 7.84
C ARG A 152 0.88 19.20 8.83
N GLY A 153 -0.26 18.89 9.47
CA GLY A 153 -0.93 19.77 10.41
C GLY A 153 -1.98 20.68 9.78
N GLY A 154 -2.70 21.42 10.61
CA GLY A 154 -3.74 22.34 10.14
C GLY A 154 -3.10 23.64 9.61
N ASN A 155 -3.43 24.00 8.38
CA ASN A 155 -2.94 25.23 7.72
C ASN A 155 -3.90 26.40 7.86
N SER A 156 -5.10 26.19 8.36
CA SER A 156 -6.11 27.24 8.48
C SER A 156 -6.84 27.15 9.81
N ILE A 157 -7.16 28.34 10.36
CA ILE A 157 -7.95 28.47 11.59
C ILE A 157 -9.45 28.48 11.28
N ASN A 158 -9.85 29.03 10.13
CA ASN A 158 -11.25 29.24 9.75
C ASN A 158 -11.71 28.40 8.56
N ALA A 159 -10.79 27.93 7.73
CA ALA A 159 -11.11 27.01 6.64
C ALA A 159 -10.81 25.58 7.09
N GLY A 160 -11.59 24.60 6.63
CA GLY A 160 -11.40 23.20 6.98
C GLY A 160 -9.96 22.73 6.79
N THR A 161 -9.53 21.73 7.54
CA THR A 161 -8.20 21.12 7.48
C THR A 161 -8.16 19.86 6.62
N GLN A 162 -9.31 19.47 6.07
CA GLN A 162 -9.45 18.27 5.24
C GLN A 162 -8.69 18.40 3.91
N PRO A 163 -7.98 17.36 3.46
CA PRO A 163 -7.38 17.32 2.14
C PRO A 163 -8.45 17.17 1.05
N LEU A 164 -8.06 17.49 -0.19
CA LEU A 164 -8.88 17.18 -1.36
C LEU A 164 -8.79 15.67 -1.66
N TYR A 165 -9.93 15.03 -1.87
CA TYR A 165 -10.00 13.63 -2.29
C TYR A 165 -10.28 13.52 -3.77
N ILE A 166 -9.55 12.63 -4.44
CA ILE A 166 -9.70 12.33 -5.86
C ILE A 166 -9.80 10.81 -5.99
N ILE A 167 -10.87 10.33 -6.59
CA ILE A 167 -11.10 8.91 -6.84
C ILE A 167 -11.24 8.72 -8.35
N ASP A 168 -10.34 7.94 -8.94
CA ASP A 168 -10.31 7.68 -10.38
C ASP A 168 -10.51 8.96 -11.21
N ASP A 169 -9.69 9.99 -10.92
CA ASP A 169 -9.70 11.33 -11.53
C ASP A 169 -10.93 12.21 -11.21
N VAL A 170 -11.87 11.73 -10.41
CA VAL A 170 -13.04 12.50 -9.98
C VAL A 170 -12.76 13.16 -8.62
N GLN A 171 -12.87 14.48 -8.56
CA GLN A 171 -12.74 15.22 -7.31
C GLN A 171 -14.01 15.04 -6.46
N ILE A 172 -13.82 14.61 -5.22
CA ILE A 172 -14.92 14.46 -4.25
C ILE A 172 -14.75 15.53 -3.18
N ASP A 173 -15.80 16.32 -3.00
CA ASP A 173 -15.85 17.29 -1.91
C ASP A 173 -16.39 16.59 -0.65
N VAL A 174 -15.54 16.52 0.37
CA VAL A 174 -15.86 15.88 1.67
C VAL A 174 -16.20 16.94 2.72
N ASN A 175 -16.33 18.20 2.33
CA ASN A 175 -16.77 19.26 3.21
C ASN A 175 -18.25 19.05 3.58
N ALA A 176 -18.45 18.08 4.44
CA ALA A 176 -19.78 17.65 4.90
C ALA A 176 -20.33 18.59 6.00
N ASP A 177 -20.19 19.88 5.86
CA ASP A 177 -20.98 20.83 6.67
C ASP A 177 -22.46 20.83 6.25
N GLU A 178 -22.81 20.10 5.17
CA GLU A 178 -24.17 20.08 4.60
C GLU A 178 -24.96 18.79 4.79
N VAL A 179 -24.43 17.73 5.40
CA VAL A 179 -25.22 16.52 5.61
C VAL A 179 -25.98 16.58 6.93
N ALA A 180 -27.17 17.16 6.80
CA ALA A 180 -28.36 16.98 7.62
C ALA A 180 -28.18 17.20 9.13
N THR A 181 -28.34 18.40 9.54
CA THR A 181 -29.00 18.69 10.80
C THR A 181 -30.35 17.97 10.83
N SER A 182 -30.37 16.73 11.29
CA SER A 182 -31.55 16.17 11.87
C SER A 182 -31.85 16.99 13.11
N SER A 183 -32.92 17.78 13.06
CA SER A 183 -33.30 18.77 14.07
C SER A 183 -33.62 18.15 15.44
N TYR A 184 -33.44 16.86 15.62
CA TYR A 184 -33.81 16.13 16.83
C TYR A 184 -32.64 15.54 17.63
N THR A 185 -31.43 15.58 17.10
CA THR A 185 -30.24 15.16 17.86
C THR A 185 -29.12 16.18 17.66
N SER A 186 -28.70 16.83 18.73
CA SER A 186 -27.60 17.81 18.77
C SER A 186 -26.22 17.18 18.47
N ALA A 187 -26.17 15.99 17.92
CA ALA A 187 -24.97 15.31 17.51
C ALA A 187 -24.74 15.55 16.01
N ASN A 188 -23.79 16.40 15.68
CA ASN A 188 -23.23 16.49 14.33
C ASN A 188 -22.54 15.17 13.98
N VAL A 189 -23.33 14.19 13.52
CA VAL A 189 -22.78 12.92 13.03
C VAL A 189 -22.21 13.20 11.64
N ARG A 190 -20.89 13.33 11.56
CA ARG A 190 -20.20 13.43 10.27
C ARG A 190 -20.14 12.03 9.66
N TYR A 191 -20.77 11.86 8.53
CA TYR A 191 -20.61 10.64 7.74
C TYR A 191 -19.38 10.75 6.85
N ASN A 192 -18.68 9.64 6.71
CA ASN A 192 -17.58 9.55 5.75
C ASN A 192 -18.15 9.15 4.37
N PRO A 193 -18.18 10.04 3.37
CA PRO A 193 -18.69 9.70 2.03
C PRO A 193 -17.81 8.64 1.35
N LEU A 194 -16.59 8.43 1.83
CA LEU A 194 -15.65 7.42 1.34
C LEU A 194 -15.86 6.04 2.01
N ALA A 195 -16.75 5.93 3.00
CA ALA A 195 -17.03 4.66 3.69
C ALA A 195 -17.61 3.59 2.76
N GLY A 196 -18.18 3.99 1.62
CA GLY A 196 -18.70 3.07 0.61
C GLY A 196 -17.65 2.40 -0.27
N ILE A 197 -16.38 2.81 -0.18
CA ILE A 197 -15.31 2.24 -0.97
C ILE A 197 -14.75 1.01 -0.25
N ASN A 198 -14.84 -0.15 -0.91
CA ASN A 198 -14.26 -1.36 -0.37
C ASN A 198 -12.71 -1.29 -0.47
N PRO A 199 -11.97 -1.47 0.64
CA PRO A 199 -10.51 -1.48 0.62
C PRO A 199 -9.90 -2.49 -0.37
N SER A 200 -10.58 -3.60 -0.65
CA SER A 200 -10.12 -4.61 -1.60
C SER A 200 -10.17 -4.13 -3.05
N ASP A 201 -10.99 -3.11 -3.37
CA ASP A 201 -11.09 -2.57 -4.73
C ASP A 201 -10.05 -1.49 -5.01
N ILE A 202 -9.27 -1.08 -4.00
CA ILE A 202 -8.25 -0.06 -4.13
C ILE A 202 -6.95 -0.68 -4.67
N GLU A 203 -6.43 -0.12 -5.76
CA GLU A 203 -5.12 -0.45 -6.33
C GLU A 203 -4.00 0.29 -5.60
N SER A 204 -4.18 1.59 -5.39
CA SER A 204 -3.19 2.41 -4.68
C SER A 204 -3.81 3.66 -4.05
N ILE A 205 -3.15 4.16 -3.00
CA ILE A 205 -3.46 5.47 -2.40
C ILE A 205 -2.21 6.32 -2.45
N THR A 206 -2.30 7.46 -3.12
CA THR A 206 -1.23 8.43 -3.22
C THR A 206 -1.59 9.69 -2.44
N VAL A 207 -0.71 10.14 -1.55
CA VAL A 207 -0.88 11.38 -0.80
C VAL A 207 0.14 12.41 -1.24
N LEU A 208 -0.33 13.50 -1.86
CA LEU A 208 0.47 14.65 -2.23
C LEU A 208 0.56 15.60 -1.04
N LYS A 209 1.78 15.79 -0.52
CA LYS A 209 2.01 16.57 0.69
C LYS A 209 2.65 17.93 0.43
N ASP A 210 3.32 18.08 -0.71
CA ASP A 210 4.05 19.30 -1.05
C ASP A 210 3.25 20.21 -1.97
N ALA A 211 3.40 21.52 -1.76
CA ALA A 211 2.73 22.54 -2.54
C ALA A 211 3.03 22.44 -4.05
N SER A 212 4.24 22.02 -4.43
CA SER A 212 4.60 21.80 -5.83
C SER A 212 3.79 20.68 -6.48
N ALA A 213 3.51 19.61 -5.75
CA ALA A 213 2.71 18.48 -6.25
C ALA A 213 1.20 18.80 -6.25
N THR A 214 0.73 19.63 -5.31
CA THR A 214 -0.69 19.99 -5.18
C THR A 214 -1.10 21.21 -5.99
N ALA A 215 -0.13 21.97 -6.56
CA ALA A 215 -0.38 23.23 -7.28
C ALA A 215 -1.38 23.10 -8.44
N ILE A 216 -1.39 21.96 -9.13
CA ILE A 216 -2.31 21.67 -10.24
C ILE A 216 -3.78 21.63 -9.80
N TYR A 217 -4.05 21.39 -8.52
CA TYR A 217 -5.39 21.37 -7.94
C TYR A 217 -5.83 22.72 -7.37
N GLY A 218 -4.97 23.75 -7.52
CA GLY A 218 -5.24 25.12 -7.09
C GLY A 218 -5.45 25.25 -5.58
N SER A 219 -6.31 26.15 -5.15
CA SER A 219 -6.60 26.43 -3.74
C SER A 219 -7.20 25.21 -3.00
N ARG A 220 -7.90 24.32 -3.68
CA ARG A 220 -8.45 23.09 -3.10
C ARG A 220 -7.37 22.13 -2.62
N GLY A 221 -6.17 22.15 -3.26
CA GLY A 221 -5.04 21.32 -2.86
C GLY A 221 -4.20 21.88 -1.70
N ALA A 222 -4.59 23.01 -1.11
CA ALA A 222 -3.78 23.71 -0.09
C ALA A 222 -3.52 22.85 1.17
N ASN A 223 -4.47 22.01 1.56
CA ASN A 223 -4.36 21.09 2.70
C ASN A 223 -3.78 19.72 2.33
N GLY A 224 -3.27 19.57 1.08
CA GLY A 224 -2.84 18.30 0.53
C GLY A 224 -3.92 17.64 -0.32
N VAL A 225 -3.52 16.60 -1.06
CA VAL A 225 -4.42 15.84 -1.94
C VAL A 225 -4.24 14.35 -1.68
N VAL A 226 -5.33 13.64 -1.54
CA VAL A 226 -5.39 12.18 -1.43
C VAL A 226 -5.99 11.63 -2.72
N ILE A 227 -5.20 10.91 -3.49
CA ILE A 227 -5.60 10.28 -4.73
C ILE A 227 -5.79 8.79 -4.49
N ILE A 228 -6.96 8.28 -4.77
CA ILE A 228 -7.34 6.89 -4.64
C ILE A 228 -7.56 6.34 -6.04
N THR A 229 -6.78 5.33 -6.40
CA THR A 229 -6.93 4.63 -7.68
C THR A 229 -7.55 3.28 -7.41
N THR A 230 -8.65 2.97 -8.09
CA THR A 230 -9.32 1.67 -7.96
C THR A 230 -8.79 0.68 -9.01
N LYS A 231 -8.96 -0.60 -8.72
CA LYS A 231 -8.59 -1.66 -9.63
C LYS A 231 -9.41 -1.58 -10.91
N SER A 232 -8.76 -1.48 -12.05
CA SER A 232 -9.44 -1.48 -13.36
C SER A 232 -9.37 -2.86 -13.99
N GLY A 233 -10.45 -3.27 -14.66
CA GLY A 233 -10.53 -4.53 -15.39
C GLY A 233 -9.66 -4.54 -16.67
N ARG A 234 -8.34 -4.62 -16.51
CA ARG A 234 -7.37 -4.63 -17.62
C ARG A 234 -6.96 -6.02 -18.09
N GLY A 235 -7.64 -7.08 -17.65
CA GLY A 235 -7.30 -8.46 -17.98
C GLY A 235 -8.21 -9.05 -19.05
N GLU A 236 -7.67 -9.94 -19.91
CA GLU A 236 -8.45 -10.75 -20.87
C GLU A 236 -9.34 -11.81 -20.17
N LYS A 237 -9.09 -12.09 -18.90
CA LYS A 237 -9.81 -13.11 -18.12
C LYS A 237 -10.58 -12.43 -17.00
N ALA A 238 -11.88 -12.77 -16.89
CA ALA A 238 -12.68 -12.38 -15.74
C ALA A 238 -12.14 -13.08 -14.48
N SER A 239 -11.85 -12.30 -13.43
CA SER A 239 -11.54 -12.80 -12.10
C SER A 239 -12.71 -12.47 -11.16
N VAL A 240 -13.01 -13.39 -10.27
CA VAL A 240 -14.00 -13.17 -9.20
C VAL A 240 -13.27 -13.35 -7.89
N ASP A 241 -13.13 -12.25 -7.16
CA ASP A 241 -12.52 -12.25 -5.84
C ASP A 241 -13.63 -12.18 -4.79
N PHE A 242 -13.52 -12.97 -3.75
CA PHE A 242 -14.44 -12.97 -2.62
C PHE A 242 -13.67 -12.75 -1.33
N ASP A 243 -13.94 -11.63 -0.67
CA ASP A 243 -13.37 -11.27 0.63
C ASP A 243 -14.46 -11.28 1.71
N MET A 244 -14.18 -11.93 2.84
CA MET A 244 -15.03 -11.92 4.01
C MET A 244 -14.19 -11.64 5.26
N SER A 245 -14.61 -10.65 6.06
CA SER A 245 -13.97 -10.36 7.33
C SER A 245 -15.01 -10.32 8.46
N VAL A 246 -14.68 -10.90 9.61
CA VAL A 246 -15.48 -10.82 10.84
C VAL A 246 -14.62 -10.17 11.92
N GLY A 247 -15.10 -9.08 12.48
CA GLY A 247 -14.42 -8.33 13.53
C GLY A 247 -15.29 -8.28 14.80
N LEU A 248 -14.68 -8.52 15.96
CA LEU A 248 -15.28 -8.31 17.27
C LEU A 248 -14.57 -7.12 17.92
N ALA A 249 -15.29 -6.04 18.14
CA ALA A 249 -14.79 -4.88 18.86
C ALA A 249 -15.41 -4.84 20.26
N ARG A 250 -14.55 -4.60 21.26
CA ARG A 250 -15.01 -4.32 22.62
C ARG A 250 -14.24 -3.14 23.18
N MET A 251 -14.88 -2.40 24.06
CA MET A 251 -14.23 -1.31 24.78
C MET A 251 -13.11 -1.89 25.65
N SER A 252 -11.88 -1.45 25.44
CA SER A 252 -10.71 -1.95 26.19
C SER A 252 -10.59 -1.29 27.56
N ASN A 253 -11.07 -0.05 27.70
CA ASN A 253 -11.01 0.71 28.93
C ASN A 253 -12.24 1.60 29.04
N THR A 254 -12.84 1.65 30.21
CA THR A 254 -13.90 2.59 30.57
C THR A 254 -13.35 3.56 31.60
N ILE A 255 -13.62 4.83 31.43
CA ILE A 255 -13.34 5.84 32.45
C ILE A 255 -14.42 5.69 33.52
N ASP A 256 -14.02 5.45 34.76
CA ASP A 256 -14.95 5.47 35.88
C ASP A 256 -15.50 6.89 36.06
N VAL A 257 -16.79 7.03 35.85
CA VAL A 257 -17.50 8.28 36.02
C VAL A 257 -18.36 8.18 37.28
N LEU A 258 -18.55 9.31 37.96
CA LEU A 258 -19.43 9.38 39.12
C LEU A 258 -20.83 8.92 38.75
N GLN A 259 -21.38 8.01 39.52
CA GLN A 259 -22.77 7.57 39.39
C GLN A 259 -23.71 8.69 39.81
N GLY A 260 -24.99 8.61 39.41
CA GLY A 260 -25.93 9.70 39.62
C GLY A 260 -25.97 10.23 41.06
N GLN A 261 -25.95 9.37 42.07
CA GLN A 261 -25.91 9.76 43.47
C GLN A 261 -24.58 10.43 43.85
N GLU A 262 -23.46 9.85 43.49
CA GLU A 262 -22.13 10.39 43.75
C GLU A 262 -21.92 11.73 43.05
N PHE A 263 -22.44 11.88 41.84
CA PHE A 263 -22.43 13.13 41.10
C PHE A 263 -23.27 14.21 41.81
N ALA A 264 -24.46 13.84 42.29
CA ALA A 264 -25.32 14.74 43.06
C ALA A 264 -24.61 15.20 44.35
N ASP A 265 -24.03 14.30 45.12
CA ASP A 265 -23.31 14.61 46.35
C ASP A 265 -22.09 15.52 46.06
N TYR A 266 -21.33 15.23 45.02
CA TYR A 266 -20.23 16.08 44.57
C TYR A 266 -20.71 17.51 44.19
N ARG A 267 -21.82 17.61 43.44
CA ARG A 267 -22.39 18.90 43.03
C ARG A 267 -22.89 19.68 44.23
N PHE A 268 -23.61 19.07 45.17
CA PHE A 268 -24.08 19.72 46.39
C PHE A 268 -22.94 20.16 47.31
N ALA A 269 -21.89 19.35 47.43
CA ALA A 269 -20.70 19.71 48.20
C ALA A 269 -19.95 20.93 47.61
N LYS A 270 -19.88 21.00 46.28
CA LYS A 270 -19.13 22.06 45.58
C LYS A 270 -19.95 23.32 45.31
N PHE A 271 -21.26 23.18 45.14
CA PHE A 271 -22.19 24.24 44.82
C PHE A 271 -23.44 24.13 45.71
N PRO A 272 -23.37 24.59 46.98
CA PRO A 272 -24.47 24.37 47.95
C PRO A 272 -25.70 25.27 47.72
N THR A 273 -25.68 26.12 46.70
CA THR A 273 -26.82 27.01 46.37
C THR A 273 -27.70 26.43 45.26
N SER A 274 -28.97 26.88 45.17
CA SER A 274 -29.99 26.43 44.23
C SER A 274 -29.60 26.52 42.75
N ASP A 275 -28.65 27.40 42.42
CA ASP A 275 -28.11 27.59 41.06
C ASP A 275 -27.30 26.39 40.56
N ALA A 276 -27.08 25.36 41.41
CA ALA A 276 -26.35 24.15 41.04
C ALA A 276 -27.02 23.34 39.92
N TRP A 277 -28.30 23.55 39.66
CA TRP A 277 -29.09 22.79 38.70
C TRP A 277 -29.56 23.58 37.49
N GLY A 278 -29.37 24.92 37.47
CA GLY A 278 -29.84 25.76 36.35
C GLY A 278 -31.32 25.67 36.09
N ILE A 279 -32.12 25.37 37.11
CA ILE A 279 -33.54 25.33 37.06
C ILE A 279 -34.05 26.60 37.74
N ASP A 280 -34.30 27.63 36.95
CA ASP A 280 -35.09 28.78 37.32
C ASP A 280 -36.58 28.45 37.17
#